data_1032b3ba54d2385bafddec003915d428
#
_entry.id   1032b3ba54d2385bafddec003915d428
#
_cell.length_a   1.000
_cell.length_b   1.000
_cell.length_c   1.000
_cell.angle_alpha   90.00
_cell.angle_beta   90.00
_cell.angle_gamma   90.00
#
_symmetry.space_group_name_H-M   'P 1'
#
loop_
_entity.id
_entity.type
_entity.pdbx_description
1 polymer ?
#
loop_
_entity_poly.entity_id
_entity_poly.type
_entity_poly.pdbx_seq_one_letter_code
_entity_poly.pdbx_strand_id
1 'polypeptide(L)'
;MTRHAIEYNAVNLAQGFPDFPCPKELKDAAAQAVNEDSNQYSVTWGAPILREAIARKEKKYNKIEAQSDKNVVVTCGTTEAMVCAQLAILDPGDELVVFDPHYENYAPDAIISGAKPRYLELDEENGFALDEQELKKSFNSRTRGIVLNTPLNPTGKVFEKRELKLIADLCNDYDAVCFSDEI
;
A
#
# COMPACT_ATOMS: atom_id res chain seq x y z
N MET A 1 5.95 -13.43 -17.02
CA MET A 1 5.52 -12.73 -18.25
C MET A 1 6.67 -11.98 -18.91
N THR A 2 7.41 -11.08 -18.25
CA THR A 2 8.49 -10.28 -18.83
C THR A 2 9.56 -11.12 -19.57
N ARG A 3 10.02 -12.25 -19.00
CA ARG A 3 10.96 -13.15 -19.67
C ARG A 3 10.43 -13.70 -20.98
N HIS A 4 9.16 -14.08 -21.05
CA HIS A 4 8.52 -14.55 -22.28
C HIS A 4 8.38 -13.42 -23.31
N ALA A 5 8.03 -12.22 -22.87
CA ALA A 5 7.96 -11.07 -23.77
C ALA A 5 9.32 -10.80 -24.44
N ILE A 6 10.41 -10.89 -23.70
CA ILE A 6 11.78 -10.74 -24.24
C ILE A 6 12.11 -11.89 -25.18
N GLU A 7 11.86 -13.14 -24.78
CA GLU A 7 12.15 -14.35 -25.55
C GLU A 7 11.47 -14.35 -26.93
N TYR A 8 10.19 -13.90 -26.97
CA TYR A 8 9.38 -13.87 -28.19
C TYR A 8 9.33 -12.50 -28.86
N ASN A 9 10.12 -11.53 -28.41
CA ASN A 9 10.10 -10.14 -28.89
C ASN A 9 8.67 -9.57 -28.95
N ALA A 10 7.88 -9.85 -27.92
CA ALA A 10 6.48 -9.47 -27.80
C ALA A 10 6.31 -8.21 -26.95
N VAL A 11 5.22 -7.48 -27.19
CA VAL A 11 4.82 -6.37 -26.30
C VAL A 11 4.35 -6.93 -24.98
N ASN A 12 4.97 -6.47 -23.86
CA ASN A 12 4.56 -6.87 -22.52
C ASN A 12 3.38 -6.00 -22.06
N LEU A 13 2.19 -6.57 -22.03
CA LEU A 13 0.97 -5.92 -21.50
C LEU A 13 0.62 -6.38 -20.08
N ALA A 14 1.43 -7.26 -19.48
CA ALA A 14 1.15 -7.82 -18.15
C ALA A 14 1.76 -7.00 -17.00
N GLN A 15 2.63 -6.04 -17.31
CA GLN A 15 3.29 -5.21 -16.30
C GLN A 15 3.45 -3.79 -16.84
N GLY A 16 2.82 -2.84 -16.15
CA GLY A 16 3.00 -1.42 -16.39
C GLY A 16 4.22 -0.88 -15.66
N PHE A 17 4.95 0.02 -16.31
CA PHE A 17 6.02 0.81 -15.70
C PHE A 17 6.20 2.12 -16.51
N PRO A 18 6.74 3.20 -15.88
CA PRO A 18 7.01 4.44 -16.58
C PRO A 18 8.01 4.23 -17.73
N ASP A 19 7.71 4.78 -18.90
CA ASP A 19 8.58 4.75 -20.09
C ASP A 19 9.50 5.98 -20.21
N PHE A 20 9.51 6.82 -19.18
CA PHE A 20 10.34 8.02 -19.08
C PHE A 20 11.37 7.88 -17.96
N PRO A 21 12.53 8.54 -18.08
CA PRO A 21 13.58 8.45 -17.10
C PRO A 21 13.24 9.26 -15.84
N CYS A 22 13.85 8.87 -14.71
CA CYS A 22 13.84 9.65 -13.49
C CYS A 22 14.32 11.09 -13.73
N PRO A 23 13.74 12.11 -13.08
CA PRO A 23 14.17 13.50 -13.18
C PRO A 23 15.69 13.69 -12.95
N LYS A 24 16.29 14.59 -13.74
CA LYS A 24 17.75 14.81 -13.70
C LYS A 24 18.22 15.22 -12.32
N GLU A 25 17.46 16.09 -11.65
CA GLU A 25 17.77 16.60 -10.32
C GLU A 25 17.87 15.48 -9.28
N LEU A 26 17.00 14.48 -9.36
CA LEU A 26 17.03 13.34 -8.47
C LEU A 26 18.24 12.43 -8.74
N LYS A 27 18.59 12.23 -10.03
CA LYS A 27 19.79 11.46 -10.41
C LYS A 27 21.06 12.14 -9.95
N ASP A 28 21.16 13.46 -10.13
CA ASP A 28 22.31 14.25 -9.70
C ASP A 28 22.47 14.22 -8.17
N ALA A 29 21.36 14.37 -7.43
CA ALA A 29 21.38 14.29 -5.97
C ALA A 29 21.81 12.90 -5.47
N ALA A 30 21.36 11.83 -6.12
CA ALA A 30 21.78 10.47 -5.79
C ALA A 30 23.27 10.25 -6.04
N ALA A 31 23.79 10.72 -7.20
CA ALA A 31 25.20 10.65 -7.51
C ALA A 31 26.05 11.46 -6.53
N GLN A 32 25.59 12.64 -6.14
CA GLN A 32 26.26 13.47 -5.13
C GLN A 32 26.29 12.76 -3.78
N ALA A 33 25.18 12.21 -3.30
CA ALA A 33 25.10 11.50 -2.03
C ALA A 33 26.08 10.30 -1.97
N VAL A 34 26.23 9.57 -3.08
CA VAL A 34 27.23 8.49 -3.18
C VAL A 34 28.64 9.03 -3.06
N ASN A 35 28.97 10.14 -3.73
CA ASN A 35 30.31 10.75 -3.70
C ASN A 35 30.65 11.43 -2.36
N GLU A 36 29.63 11.80 -1.58
CA GLU A 36 29.75 12.39 -0.24
C GLU A 36 29.71 11.33 0.88
N ASP A 37 29.93 10.06 0.55
CA ASP A 37 29.94 8.92 1.48
C ASP A 37 28.61 8.70 2.23
N SER A 38 27.48 9.23 1.73
CA SER A 38 26.13 8.94 2.25
C SER A 38 25.64 7.53 1.83
N ASN A 39 26.54 6.57 1.78
CA ASN A 39 26.32 5.20 1.31
C ASN A 39 26.64 4.14 2.37
N GLN A 40 26.81 4.55 3.61
CA GLN A 40 27.07 3.67 4.75
C GLN A 40 25.75 3.23 5.41
N TYR A 41 25.86 2.43 6.45
CA TYR A 41 24.71 1.93 7.20
C TYR A 41 23.82 3.06 7.71
N SER A 42 22.54 2.97 7.44
CA SER A 42 21.52 3.83 8.00
C SER A 42 20.98 3.26 9.32
N VAL A 43 20.29 4.10 10.10
CA VAL A 43 19.45 3.64 11.19
C VAL A 43 18.36 2.72 10.61
N THR A 44 18.02 1.65 11.31
CA THR A 44 17.05 0.62 10.85
C THR A 44 15.73 1.19 10.34
N TRP A 45 15.25 2.28 10.95
CA TRP A 45 14.00 2.93 10.54
C TRP A 45 14.16 3.91 9.36
N GLY A 46 15.35 4.03 8.80
CA GLY A 46 15.68 4.94 7.72
C GLY A 46 16.40 6.22 8.18
N ALA A 47 17.09 6.86 7.25
CA ALA A 47 17.87 8.05 7.52
C ALA A 47 17.00 9.16 8.14
N PRO A 48 17.43 9.80 9.26
CA PRO A 48 16.63 10.82 9.94
C PRO A 48 16.18 11.95 9.03
N ILE A 49 17.07 12.43 8.16
CA ILE A 49 16.78 13.52 7.21
C ILE A 49 15.63 13.16 6.26
N LEU A 50 15.55 11.89 5.80
CA LEU A 50 14.47 11.42 4.94
C LEU A 50 13.16 11.32 5.73
N ARG A 51 13.18 10.73 6.92
CA ARG A 51 12.00 10.61 7.79
C ARG A 51 11.42 11.97 8.17
N GLU A 52 12.26 12.96 8.45
CA GLU A 52 11.84 14.34 8.68
C GLU A 52 11.21 14.97 7.43
N ALA A 53 11.78 14.71 6.25
CA ALA A 53 11.23 15.21 4.99
C ALA A 53 9.84 14.60 4.72
N ILE A 54 9.66 13.29 4.98
CA ILE A 54 8.38 12.60 4.88
C ILE A 54 7.36 13.23 5.85
N ALA A 55 7.70 13.39 7.13
CA ALA A 55 6.81 13.98 8.11
C ALA A 55 6.38 15.42 7.72
N ARG A 56 7.31 16.23 7.19
CA ARG A 56 6.98 17.56 6.67
C ARG A 56 6.04 17.50 5.45
N LYS A 57 6.26 16.54 4.54
CA LYS A 57 5.39 16.33 3.36
C LYS A 57 3.98 15.95 3.80
N GLU A 58 3.85 14.98 4.70
CA GLU A 58 2.55 14.53 5.21
C GLU A 58 1.77 15.65 5.90
N LYS A 59 2.45 16.45 6.73
CA LYS A 59 1.82 17.63 7.35
C LYS A 59 1.35 18.66 6.32
N LYS A 60 2.19 18.93 5.29
CA LYS A 60 1.90 19.97 4.29
C LYS A 60 0.76 19.57 3.35
N TYR A 61 0.79 18.34 2.83
CA TYR A 61 -0.13 17.89 1.78
C TYR A 61 -1.34 17.14 2.32
N ASN A 62 -1.11 16.17 3.19
CA ASN A 62 -2.17 15.29 3.69
C ASN A 62 -2.78 15.77 5.02
N LYS A 63 -2.20 16.82 5.65
CA LYS A 63 -2.62 17.34 6.97
C LYS A 63 -2.48 16.32 8.10
N ILE A 64 -1.56 15.36 7.93
CA ILE A 64 -1.26 14.32 8.92
C ILE A 64 -0.10 14.80 9.79
N GLU A 65 -0.31 14.86 11.11
CA GLU A 65 0.72 15.19 12.10
C GLU A 65 1.51 13.92 12.44
N ALA A 66 2.62 13.70 11.73
CA ALA A 66 3.52 12.58 12.00
C ALA A 66 4.81 13.05 12.68
N GLN A 67 5.25 12.31 13.69
CA GLN A 67 6.55 12.49 14.32
C GLN A 67 7.55 11.59 13.59
N SER A 68 8.63 12.18 13.06
CA SER A 68 9.61 11.47 12.21
C SER A 68 10.30 10.31 12.93
N ASP A 69 10.44 10.39 14.26
CA ASP A 69 11.11 9.39 15.09
C ASP A 69 10.18 8.28 15.62
N LYS A 70 8.85 8.45 15.48
CA LYS A 70 7.87 7.50 16.02
C LYS A 70 6.92 6.92 14.97
N ASN A 71 6.59 7.71 13.94
CA ASN A 71 5.51 7.37 13.02
C ASN A 71 6.00 7.11 11.58
N VAL A 72 7.32 7.22 11.33
CA VAL A 72 7.87 7.05 9.98
C VAL A 72 8.93 5.97 9.96
N VAL A 73 8.72 4.96 9.13
CA VAL A 73 9.69 3.91 8.79
C VAL A 73 9.90 3.90 7.29
N VAL A 74 11.16 3.83 6.86
CA VAL A 74 11.54 3.74 5.45
C VAL A 74 11.81 2.28 5.10
N THR A 75 11.22 1.81 4.02
CA THR A 75 11.29 0.43 3.56
C THR A 75 11.75 0.35 2.10
N CYS A 76 12.12 -0.83 1.64
CA CYS A 76 12.43 -1.08 0.22
C CYS A 76 11.12 -1.19 -0.60
N GLY A 77 10.46 -0.04 -0.78
CA GLY A 77 9.19 0.08 -1.49
C GLY A 77 7.98 -0.30 -0.65
N THR A 78 6.80 -0.10 -1.25
CA THR A 78 5.49 -0.36 -0.63
C THR A 78 5.29 -1.85 -0.33
N THR A 79 5.89 -2.74 -1.12
CA THR A 79 5.83 -4.19 -0.88
C THR A 79 6.38 -4.57 0.50
N GLU A 80 7.57 -4.08 0.86
CA GLU A 80 8.12 -4.32 2.19
C GLU A 80 7.31 -3.62 3.27
N ALA A 81 6.84 -2.40 3.02
CA ALA A 81 5.98 -1.67 3.96
C ALA A 81 4.72 -2.46 4.29
N MET A 82 4.04 -3.00 3.27
CA MET A 82 2.78 -3.72 3.44
C MET A 82 2.97 -5.01 4.23
N VAL A 83 3.95 -5.85 3.86
CA VAL A 83 4.19 -7.09 4.60
C VAL A 83 4.63 -6.82 6.05
N CYS A 84 5.48 -5.82 6.28
CA CYS A 84 5.90 -5.46 7.64
C CYS A 84 4.73 -4.94 8.48
N ALA A 85 3.85 -4.11 7.89
CA ALA A 85 2.68 -3.58 8.58
C ALA A 85 1.69 -4.70 8.93
N GLN A 86 1.43 -5.63 7.99
CA GLN A 86 0.55 -6.77 8.24
C GLN A 86 1.13 -7.70 9.31
N LEU A 87 2.42 -8.03 9.25
CA LEU A 87 3.11 -8.84 10.28
C LEU A 87 3.09 -8.19 11.67
N ALA A 88 3.07 -6.86 11.75
CA ALA A 88 3.04 -6.15 13.01
C ALA A 88 1.63 -6.07 13.65
N ILE A 89 0.58 -6.21 12.85
CA ILE A 89 -0.81 -5.96 13.27
C ILE A 89 -1.63 -7.26 13.34
N LEU A 90 -1.38 -8.20 12.41
CA LEU A 90 -2.21 -9.40 12.25
C LEU A 90 -1.63 -10.58 13.04
N ASP A 91 -2.48 -11.25 13.78
CA ASP A 91 -2.18 -12.49 14.48
C ASP A 91 -2.78 -13.71 13.75
N PRO A 92 -2.27 -14.93 14.03
CA PRO A 92 -2.86 -16.15 13.49
C PRO A 92 -4.34 -16.29 13.84
N GLY A 93 -5.19 -16.39 12.79
CA GLY A 93 -6.64 -16.51 12.92
C GLY A 93 -7.41 -15.22 12.72
N ASP A 94 -6.73 -14.08 12.64
CA ASP A 94 -7.33 -12.82 12.22
C ASP A 94 -7.81 -12.88 10.77
N GLU A 95 -8.68 -11.95 10.40
CA GLU A 95 -9.17 -11.78 9.04
C GLU A 95 -8.79 -10.39 8.51
N LEU A 96 -8.30 -10.35 7.26
CA LEU A 96 -7.99 -9.14 6.52
C LEU A 96 -8.95 -9.01 5.35
N VAL A 97 -9.72 -7.92 5.28
CA VAL A 97 -10.57 -7.63 4.11
C VAL A 97 -9.70 -7.08 2.98
N VAL A 98 -9.84 -7.68 1.79
CA VAL A 98 -9.12 -7.31 0.57
C VAL A 98 -10.14 -7.20 -0.55
N PHE A 99 -10.15 -6.09 -1.27
CA PHE A 99 -10.98 -5.94 -2.46
C PHE A 99 -10.55 -6.91 -3.56
N ASP A 100 -11.49 -7.35 -4.39
CA ASP A 100 -11.20 -8.18 -5.55
C ASP A 100 -11.81 -7.52 -6.80
N PRO A 101 -10.98 -7.23 -7.85
CA PRO A 101 -9.54 -7.50 -7.97
C PRO A 101 -8.66 -6.54 -7.13
N HIS A 102 -7.41 -6.96 -6.86
CA HIS A 102 -6.45 -6.25 -6.02
C HIS A 102 -5.01 -6.43 -6.51
N TYR A 103 -4.09 -5.64 -5.96
CA TYR A 103 -2.66 -5.87 -6.15
C TYR A 103 -2.22 -7.17 -5.47
N GLU A 104 -1.49 -7.99 -6.22
CA GLU A 104 -1.23 -9.40 -5.93
C GLU A 104 -0.59 -9.71 -4.56
N ASN A 105 0.05 -8.75 -3.89
CA ASN A 105 0.77 -9.02 -2.64
C ASN A 105 -0.12 -8.98 -1.40
N TYR A 106 -1.26 -8.28 -1.41
CA TYR A 106 -2.04 -8.06 -0.18
C TYR A 106 -2.52 -9.35 0.50
N ALA A 107 -3.06 -10.26 -0.29
CA ALA A 107 -3.55 -11.53 0.25
C ALA A 107 -2.43 -12.49 0.67
N PRO A 108 -1.34 -12.68 -0.12
CA PRO A 108 -0.18 -13.44 0.33
C PRO A 108 0.45 -12.92 1.62
N ASP A 109 0.56 -11.60 1.80
CA ASP A 109 1.11 -10.99 3.00
C ASP A 109 0.26 -11.33 4.25
N ALA A 110 -1.09 -11.32 4.11
CA ALA A 110 -1.98 -11.76 5.17
C ALA A 110 -1.76 -13.24 5.53
N ILE A 111 -1.60 -14.11 4.52
CA ILE A 111 -1.35 -15.54 4.73
C ILE A 111 0.00 -15.76 5.45
N ILE A 112 1.04 -15.04 5.05
CA ILE A 112 2.36 -15.10 5.71
C ILE A 112 2.27 -14.66 7.17
N SER A 113 1.41 -13.67 7.47
CA SER A 113 1.13 -13.22 8.84
C SER A 113 0.28 -14.21 9.67
N GLY A 114 -0.21 -15.29 9.04
CA GLY A 114 -1.10 -16.27 9.69
C GLY A 114 -2.57 -15.88 9.68
N ALA A 115 -2.91 -14.76 9.08
CA ALA A 115 -4.28 -14.29 8.92
C ALA A 115 -4.97 -14.89 7.69
N LYS A 116 -6.27 -14.69 7.58
CA LYS A 116 -7.08 -15.16 6.46
C LYS A 116 -7.58 -13.97 5.64
N PRO A 117 -7.22 -13.88 4.34
CA PRO A 117 -7.82 -12.88 3.47
C PRO A 117 -9.32 -13.17 3.28
N ARG A 118 -10.14 -12.12 3.41
CA ARG A 118 -11.56 -12.11 3.04
C ARG A 118 -11.72 -11.24 1.82
N TYR A 119 -12.04 -11.86 0.71
CA TYR A 119 -12.22 -11.13 -0.54
C TYR A 119 -13.60 -10.48 -0.58
N LEU A 120 -13.59 -9.20 -0.98
CA LEU A 120 -14.78 -8.40 -1.25
C LEU A 120 -14.79 -8.04 -2.73
N GLU A 121 -15.63 -8.72 -3.49
CA GLU A 121 -15.75 -8.53 -4.93
C GLU A 121 -16.32 -7.14 -5.24
N LEU A 122 -15.71 -6.45 -6.20
CA LEU A 122 -16.21 -5.21 -6.77
C LEU A 122 -16.95 -5.51 -8.07
N ASP A 123 -18.05 -4.81 -8.31
CA ASP A 123 -18.91 -5.04 -9.48
C ASP A 123 -18.27 -4.50 -10.76
N GLU A 124 -17.64 -5.39 -11.53
CA GLU A 124 -16.96 -5.06 -12.79
C GLU A 124 -17.91 -4.46 -13.83
N GLU A 125 -19.16 -4.96 -13.92
CA GLU A 125 -20.14 -4.49 -14.90
C GLU A 125 -20.57 -3.05 -14.62
N ASN A 126 -20.46 -2.59 -13.36
CA ASN A 126 -20.76 -1.23 -12.91
C ASN A 126 -19.49 -0.43 -12.57
N GLY A 127 -18.40 -0.64 -13.29
CA GLY A 127 -17.17 0.13 -13.11
C GLY A 127 -16.48 -0.08 -11.76
N PHE A 128 -16.52 -1.33 -11.28
CA PHE A 128 -15.96 -1.74 -9.98
C PHE A 128 -16.63 -1.04 -8.80
N ALA A 129 -17.96 -0.88 -8.88
CA ALA A 129 -18.73 -0.30 -7.78
C ALA A 129 -18.63 -1.15 -6.51
N LEU A 130 -18.57 -0.47 -5.36
CA LEU A 130 -18.58 -1.10 -4.05
C LEU A 130 -20.01 -1.34 -3.58
N ASP A 131 -20.36 -2.59 -3.28
CA ASP A 131 -21.60 -2.92 -2.57
C ASP A 131 -21.40 -2.65 -1.07
N GLU A 132 -22.11 -1.65 -0.56
CA GLU A 132 -22.04 -1.27 0.85
C GLU A 132 -22.56 -2.37 1.80
N GLN A 133 -23.49 -3.21 1.36
CA GLN A 133 -24.03 -4.29 2.18
C GLN A 133 -23.01 -5.44 2.27
N GLU A 134 -22.37 -5.79 1.17
CA GLU A 134 -21.32 -6.80 1.15
C GLU A 134 -20.10 -6.34 1.95
N LEU A 135 -19.73 -5.05 1.87
CA LEU A 135 -18.68 -4.47 2.71
C LEU A 135 -19.02 -4.64 4.21
N LYS A 136 -20.24 -4.29 4.64
CA LYS A 136 -20.68 -4.48 6.03
C LYS A 136 -20.64 -5.95 6.47
N LYS A 137 -21.02 -6.88 5.61
CA LYS A 137 -20.96 -8.32 5.88
C LYS A 137 -19.54 -8.89 5.92
N SER A 138 -18.58 -8.21 5.29
CA SER A 138 -17.18 -8.64 5.30
C SER A 138 -16.49 -8.39 6.65
N PHE A 139 -17.07 -7.54 7.51
CA PHE A 139 -16.57 -7.28 8.85
C PHE A 139 -17.22 -8.19 9.89
N ASN A 140 -16.43 -8.71 10.81
CA ASN A 140 -16.86 -9.52 11.95
C ASN A 140 -15.84 -9.42 13.10
N SER A 141 -16.05 -10.15 14.20
CA SER A 141 -15.18 -10.09 15.40
C SER A 141 -13.72 -10.54 15.17
N ARG A 142 -13.41 -11.17 14.03
CA ARG A 142 -12.03 -11.55 13.65
C ARG A 142 -11.41 -10.59 12.65
N THR A 143 -12.17 -9.65 12.11
CA THR A 143 -11.64 -8.67 11.16
C THR A 143 -10.69 -7.74 11.90
N ARG A 144 -9.41 -7.79 11.55
CA ARG A 144 -8.35 -6.99 12.15
C ARG A 144 -7.86 -5.88 11.24
N GLY A 145 -8.18 -5.97 9.94
CA GLY A 145 -7.80 -4.93 9.00
C GLY A 145 -8.54 -5.01 7.67
N ILE A 146 -8.40 -3.94 6.93
CA ILE A 146 -8.81 -3.83 5.52
C ILE A 146 -7.70 -3.13 4.74
N VAL A 147 -7.41 -3.59 3.51
CA VAL A 147 -6.49 -2.89 2.60
C VAL A 147 -7.29 -1.97 1.69
N LEU A 148 -6.94 -0.71 1.70
CA LEU A 148 -7.47 0.33 0.81
C LEU A 148 -6.37 0.80 -0.13
N ASN A 149 -6.60 0.68 -1.44
CA ASN A 149 -5.74 1.25 -2.47
C ASN A 149 -6.59 2.12 -3.40
N THR A 150 -6.26 3.40 -3.54
CA THR A 150 -7.02 4.33 -4.37
C THR A 150 -6.12 5.40 -5.01
N PRO A 151 -6.04 5.45 -6.35
CA PRO A 151 -6.70 4.57 -7.33
C PRO A 151 -6.29 3.11 -7.20
N LEU A 152 -7.28 2.20 -7.30
CA LEU A 152 -7.08 0.77 -7.09
C LEU A 152 -6.30 0.12 -8.23
N ASN A 153 -5.19 -0.52 -7.94
CA ASN A 153 -4.51 -1.40 -8.88
C ASN A 153 -5.15 -2.82 -8.82
N PRO A 154 -5.68 -3.39 -9.95
CA PRO A 154 -5.44 -2.98 -11.33
C PRO A 154 -6.57 -2.17 -11.99
N THR A 155 -7.68 -1.89 -11.32
CA THR A 155 -8.92 -1.41 -11.95
C THR A 155 -8.93 0.09 -12.26
N GLY A 156 -8.13 0.88 -11.55
CA GLY A 156 -8.18 2.33 -11.61
C GLY A 156 -9.36 2.95 -10.85
N LYS A 157 -10.17 2.14 -10.12
CA LYS A 157 -11.26 2.67 -9.30
C LYS A 157 -10.73 3.70 -8.30
N VAL A 158 -11.38 4.86 -8.26
CA VAL A 158 -11.21 5.86 -7.21
C VAL A 158 -12.39 5.76 -6.26
N PHE A 159 -12.11 5.49 -4.98
CA PHE A 159 -13.16 5.39 -3.96
C PHE A 159 -13.74 6.78 -3.65
N GLU A 160 -15.06 6.87 -3.60
CA GLU A 160 -15.77 8.10 -3.26
C GLU A 160 -15.67 8.40 -1.76
N LYS A 161 -15.83 9.67 -1.41
CA LYS A 161 -15.79 10.12 -0.01
C LYS A 161 -16.78 9.36 0.90
N ARG A 162 -17.96 8.99 0.41
CA ARG A 162 -18.95 8.22 1.17
C ARG A 162 -18.47 6.78 1.42
N GLU A 163 -17.81 6.15 0.42
CA GLU A 163 -17.23 4.81 0.54
C GLU A 163 -16.08 4.81 1.56
N LEU A 164 -15.18 5.80 1.46
CA LEU A 164 -14.08 5.98 2.41
C LEU A 164 -14.59 6.22 3.83
N LYS A 165 -15.67 7.01 3.97
CA LYS A 165 -16.29 7.22 5.29
C LYS A 165 -16.87 5.94 5.86
N LEU A 166 -17.57 5.14 5.06
CA LEU A 166 -18.12 3.85 5.49
C LEU A 166 -17.02 2.88 5.93
N ILE A 167 -15.92 2.80 5.17
CA ILE A 167 -14.74 2.00 5.54
C ILE A 167 -14.19 2.47 6.90
N ALA A 168 -14.01 3.78 7.08
CA ALA A 168 -13.51 4.34 8.33
C ALA A 168 -14.46 4.07 9.52
N ASP A 169 -15.78 4.20 9.32
CA ASP A 169 -16.77 3.91 10.36
C ASP A 169 -16.71 2.42 10.76
N LEU A 170 -16.62 1.50 9.80
CA LEU A 170 -16.47 0.07 10.07
C LEU A 170 -15.15 -0.26 10.78
N CYS A 171 -14.04 0.37 10.38
CA CYS A 171 -12.77 0.19 11.07
C CYS A 171 -12.87 0.61 12.55
N ASN A 172 -13.56 1.73 12.84
CA ASN A 172 -13.79 2.18 14.22
C ASN A 172 -14.70 1.22 14.99
N ASP A 173 -15.79 0.75 14.36
CA ASP A 173 -16.78 -0.13 15.02
C ASP A 173 -16.20 -1.50 15.39
N TYR A 174 -15.24 -1.99 14.60
CA TYR A 174 -14.61 -3.31 14.79
C TYR A 174 -13.19 -3.27 15.37
N ASP A 175 -12.67 -2.10 15.72
CA ASP A 175 -11.27 -1.91 16.13
C ASP A 175 -10.28 -2.51 15.12
N ALA A 176 -10.55 -2.27 13.82
CA ALA A 176 -9.76 -2.74 12.70
C ALA A 176 -8.88 -1.64 12.12
N VAL A 177 -7.71 -2.03 11.59
CA VAL A 177 -6.76 -1.10 10.97
C VAL A 177 -7.04 -0.98 9.46
N CYS A 178 -7.05 0.24 8.94
CA CYS A 178 -7.04 0.49 7.50
C CYS A 178 -5.59 0.63 7.01
N PHE A 179 -5.12 -0.32 6.19
CA PHE A 179 -3.84 -0.22 5.50
C PHE A 179 -4.08 0.56 4.19
N SER A 180 -3.69 1.84 4.17
CA SER A 180 -3.87 2.71 2.99
C SER A 180 -2.62 2.66 2.12
N ASP A 181 -2.74 2.07 0.94
CA ASP A 181 -1.70 2.06 -0.09
C ASP A 181 -1.95 3.22 -1.06
N GLU A 182 -1.05 4.20 -1.02
CA GLU A 182 -1.17 5.47 -1.77
C GLU A 182 -0.04 5.65 -2.79
N ILE A 183 0.38 4.57 -3.41
CA ILE A 183 1.41 4.58 -4.45
C ILE A 183 0.96 5.30 -5.72
#